data_d286f4b44514e1de43aad715ee5eefe3
#
_entry.id   d286f4b44514e1de43aad715ee5eefe3
#
_cell.length_a   1.000
_cell.length_b   1.000
_cell.length_c   1.000
_cell.angle_alpha   90.00
_cell.angle_beta   90.00
_cell.angle_gamma   90.00
#
_symmetry.space_group_name_H-M   'P 1'
#
loop_
_entity.id
_entity.type
_entity.pdbx_description
1 polymer ?
#
loop_
_entity_poly.entity_id
_entity_poly.type
_entity_poly.pdbx_seq_one_letter_code
_entity_poly.pdbx_strand_id
1 'polypeptide(L)'
;MRSRWARRLAEVLLVVLIVVGIQAWRMRDLLPADERVAAPAFELLDLRGRRWTLEALAGKPAVLYFFAPWCGVCAASAPQLRWFDRWMGDEVQVVLVGLDWSSPAELEAYAARHDLTLPVLVAGAEVGAGYRIQGYPTYYVLDDQGRIAARDFGYTTAPGLWLRTRGL
;
A
#
# COMPACT_ATOMS: atom_id res chain seq x y z
N MET A 1 -5.45 -36.57 26.93
CA MET A 1 -5.86 -35.83 25.71
C MET A 1 -5.78 -34.29 25.87
N ARG A 2 -6.14 -33.70 26.99
CA ARG A 2 -6.09 -32.22 27.26
C ARG A 2 -4.71 -31.57 27.08
N SER A 3 -3.61 -32.23 27.44
CA SER A 3 -2.27 -31.65 27.38
C SER A 3 -1.75 -31.43 25.93
N ARG A 4 -2.12 -32.29 24.98
CA ARG A 4 -1.69 -32.17 23.57
C ARG A 4 -2.37 -30.99 22.87
N TRP A 5 -3.63 -30.70 23.19
CA TRP A 5 -4.35 -29.53 22.68
C TRP A 5 -3.82 -28.23 23.27
N ALA A 6 -3.55 -28.20 24.58
CA ALA A 6 -2.95 -27.03 25.23
C ALA A 6 -1.58 -26.69 24.65
N ARG A 7 -0.76 -27.71 24.35
CA ARG A 7 0.55 -27.53 23.73
C ARG A 7 0.44 -26.99 22.30
N ARG A 8 -0.48 -27.53 21.49
CA ARG A 8 -0.73 -27.01 20.12
C ARG A 8 -1.23 -25.58 20.13
N LEU A 9 -2.14 -25.24 21.04
CA LEU A 9 -2.62 -23.87 21.22
C LEU A 9 -1.48 -22.93 21.62
N ALA A 10 -0.60 -23.34 22.53
CA ALA A 10 0.58 -22.54 22.91
C ALA A 10 1.54 -22.35 21.73
N GLU A 11 1.77 -23.37 20.91
CA GLU A 11 2.60 -23.28 19.70
C GLU A 11 2.00 -22.31 18.68
N VAL A 12 0.70 -22.38 18.43
CA VAL A 12 -0.01 -21.46 17.52
C VAL A 12 0.05 -20.02 18.04
N LEU A 13 -0.21 -19.81 19.33
CA LEU A 13 -0.11 -18.50 19.97
C LEU A 13 1.28 -17.91 19.86
N LEU A 14 2.32 -18.73 20.09
CA LEU A 14 3.71 -18.29 19.95
C LEU A 14 4.00 -17.85 18.51
N VAL A 15 3.60 -18.63 17.52
CA VAL A 15 3.78 -18.28 16.09
C VAL A 15 3.04 -16.98 15.77
N VAL A 16 1.80 -16.81 16.21
CA VAL A 16 1.02 -15.58 16.00
C VAL A 16 1.73 -14.39 16.64
N LEU A 17 2.20 -14.52 17.88
CA LEU A 17 2.94 -13.45 18.56
C LEU A 17 4.23 -13.06 17.83
N ILE A 18 4.99 -14.05 17.33
CA ILE A 18 6.19 -13.79 16.53
C ILE A 18 5.83 -13.05 15.25
N VAL A 19 4.81 -13.51 14.52
CA VAL A 19 4.36 -12.84 13.27
C VAL A 19 3.91 -11.42 13.55
N VAL A 20 3.09 -11.20 14.57
CA VAL A 20 2.63 -9.85 14.97
C VAL A 20 3.81 -8.98 15.38
N GLY A 21 4.76 -9.51 16.14
CA GLY A 21 5.97 -8.80 16.54
C GLY A 21 6.84 -8.38 15.35
N ILE A 22 7.03 -9.27 14.37
CA ILE A 22 7.77 -8.96 13.13
C ILE A 22 7.03 -7.88 12.33
N GLN A 23 5.71 -7.97 12.19
CA GLN A 23 4.92 -6.95 11.47
C GLN A 23 4.99 -5.59 12.17
N ALA A 24 4.82 -5.55 13.49
CA ALA A 24 4.94 -4.33 14.28
C ALA A 24 6.34 -3.70 14.14
N TRP A 25 7.39 -4.53 14.16
CA TRP A 25 8.77 -4.08 13.96
C TRP A 25 9.00 -3.50 12.56
N ARG A 26 8.46 -4.12 11.51
CA ARG A 26 8.57 -3.61 10.13
C ARG A 26 7.82 -2.30 9.91
N MET A 27 6.72 -2.09 10.63
CA MET A 27 5.91 -0.88 10.51
C MET A 27 6.37 0.28 11.40
N ARG A 28 7.31 0.07 12.34
CA ARG A 28 7.71 1.10 13.31
C ARG A 28 8.29 2.35 12.68
N ASP A 29 9.00 2.18 11.55
CA ASP A 29 9.70 3.26 10.87
C ASP A 29 8.84 3.97 9.81
N LEU A 30 7.64 3.45 9.51
CA LEU A 30 6.66 4.09 8.63
C LEU A 30 6.08 5.36 9.28
N LEU A 31 5.58 6.27 8.45
CA LEU A 31 4.89 7.47 8.94
C LEU A 31 3.73 7.10 9.86
N PRO A 32 3.52 7.82 10.99
CA PRO A 32 2.46 7.48 11.94
C PRO A 32 1.07 7.68 11.33
N ALA A 33 0.13 6.82 11.68
CA ALA A 33 -1.25 6.89 11.24
C ALA A 33 -2.21 7.31 12.38
N ASP A 34 -1.79 7.15 13.62
CA ASP A 34 -2.55 7.48 14.82
C ASP A 34 -2.70 9.01 15.05
N GLU A 35 -1.71 9.79 14.62
CA GLU A 35 -1.71 11.25 14.71
C GLU A 35 -2.38 11.94 13.52
N ARG A 36 -2.83 11.20 12.52
CA ARG A 36 -3.38 11.74 11.27
C ARG A 36 -2.52 12.86 10.68
N VAL A 37 -1.21 12.61 10.59
CA VAL A 37 -0.27 13.56 10.01
C VAL A 37 -0.55 13.75 8.51
N ALA A 38 -0.31 14.95 8.00
CA ALA A 38 -0.39 15.22 6.57
C ALA A 38 0.60 14.30 5.82
N ALA A 39 0.15 13.67 4.74
CA ALA A 39 1.03 12.91 3.88
C ALA A 39 2.08 13.83 3.24
N PRO A 40 3.30 13.37 2.98
CA PRO A 40 4.29 14.13 2.24
C PRO A 40 3.76 14.55 0.86
N ALA A 41 3.88 15.84 0.55
CA ALA A 41 3.49 16.36 -0.76
C ALA A 41 4.33 15.74 -1.87
N PHE A 42 3.73 15.51 -3.01
CA PHE A 42 4.41 15.07 -4.23
C PHE A 42 3.78 15.73 -5.44
N GLU A 43 4.55 15.83 -6.52
CA GLU A 43 4.10 16.15 -7.87
C GLU A 43 4.76 15.16 -8.83
N LEU A 44 3.97 14.26 -9.41
CA LEU A 44 4.44 13.15 -10.23
C LEU A 44 3.62 13.02 -11.51
N LEU A 45 4.21 12.43 -12.53
CA LEU A 45 3.50 12.02 -13.74
C LEU A 45 3.12 10.53 -13.63
N ASP A 46 1.95 10.17 -14.14
CA ASP A 46 1.61 8.78 -14.38
C ASP A 46 2.20 8.31 -15.73
N LEU A 47 2.11 7.00 -16.01
CA LEU A 47 2.55 6.39 -17.27
C LEU A 47 1.85 6.95 -18.52
N ARG A 48 0.77 7.71 -18.36
CA ARG A 48 0.03 8.37 -19.43
C ARG A 48 0.39 9.85 -19.55
N GLY A 49 1.37 10.34 -18.78
CA GLY A 49 1.82 11.73 -18.76
C GLY A 49 0.87 12.70 -18.03
N ARG A 50 -0.12 12.20 -17.28
CA ARG A 50 -0.99 13.06 -16.47
C ARG A 50 -0.29 13.40 -15.16
N ARG A 51 -0.43 14.66 -14.75
CA ARG A 51 0.13 15.15 -13.49
C ARG A 51 -0.78 14.74 -12.32
N TRP A 52 -0.14 14.30 -11.26
CA TRP A 52 -0.74 13.94 -9.98
C TRP A 52 -0.05 14.67 -8.86
N THR A 53 -0.82 15.27 -7.96
CA THR A 53 -0.32 15.88 -6.72
C THR A 53 -1.11 15.34 -5.54
N LEU A 54 -0.57 15.50 -4.33
CA LEU A 54 -1.30 15.11 -3.12
C LEU A 54 -2.63 15.86 -3.02
N GLU A 55 -2.64 17.15 -3.34
CA GLU A 55 -3.83 18.01 -3.29
C GLU A 55 -4.91 17.54 -4.28
N ALA A 56 -4.51 16.99 -5.42
CA ALA A 56 -5.46 16.46 -6.41
C ALA A 56 -6.17 15.18 -5.93
N LEU A 57 -5.67 14.54 -4.87
CA LEU A 57 -6.32 13.41 -4.22
C LEU A 57 -7.31 13.83 -3.13
N ALA A 58 -7.34 15.11 -2.73
CA ALA A 58 -8.25 15.59 -1.71
C ALA A 58 -9.72 15.47 -2.12
N GLY A 59 -10.60 15.33 -1.12
CA GLY A 59 -12.05 15.20 -1.31
C GLY A 59 -12.57 13.77 -1.31
N LYS A 60 -11.69 12.78 -1.40
CA LYS A 60 -12.01 11.35 -1.24
C LYS A 60 -10.85 10.64 -0.53
N PRO A 61 -11.13 9.59 0.25
CA PRO A 61 -10.08 8.71 0.74
C PRO A 61 -9.24 8.15 -0.42
N ALA A 62 -7.94 7.96 -0.18
CA ALA A 62 -7.04 7.44 -1.19
C ALA A 62 -6.14 6.33 -0.63
N VAL A 63 -5.82 5.34 -1.45
CA VAL A 63 -4.81 4.32 -1.19
C VAL A 63 -3.60 4.63 -2.06
N LEU A 64 -2.49 5.00 -1.43
CA LEU A 64 -1.17 5.10 -2.08
C LEU A 64 -0.43 3.77 -1.90
N TYR A 65 -0.26 3.02 -2.99
CA TYR A 65 0.37 1.71 -2.99
C TYR A 65 1.77 1.79 -3.60
N PHE A 66 2.80 1.74 -2.78
CA PHE A 66 4.19 1.78 -3.17
C PHE A 66 4.68 0.38 -3.56
N PHE A 67 5.22 0.25 -4.76
CA PHE A 67 5.68 -1.02 -5.29
C PHE A 67 6.95 -0.88 -6.12
N ALA A 68 7.62 -2.00 -6.36
CA ALA A 68 8.71 -2.11 -7.32
C ALA A 68 8.36 -3.13 -8.41
N PRO A 69 8.79 -2.94 -9.68
CA PRO A 69 8.43 -3.81 -10.78
C PRO A 69 8.96 -5.26 -10.65
N TRP A 70 10.01 -5.46 -9.88
CA TRP A 70 10.62 -6.77 -9.58
C TRP A 70 10.01 -7.46 -8.36
N CYS A 71 9.11 -6.82 -7.62
CA CYS A 71 8.54 -7.32 -6.37
C CYS A 71 7.46 -8.38 -6.61
N GLY A 72 7.75 -9.63 -6.30
CA GLY A 72 6.80 -10.75 -6.47
C GLY A 72 5.56 -10.65 -5.57
N VAL A 73 5.68 -10.14 -4.34
CA VAL A 73 4.53 -9.91 -3.44
C VAL A 73 3.62 -8.81 -3.98
N CYS A 74 4.21 -7.78 -4.63
CA CYS A 74 3.45 -6.73 -5.29
C CYS A 74 2.64 -7.30 -6.47
N ALA A 75 3.25 -8.18 -7.26
CA ALA A 75 2.56 -8.89 -8.35
C ALA A 75 1.38 -9.72 -7.83
N ALA A 76 1.56 -10.43 -6.71
CA ALA A 76 0.49 -11.19 -6.07
C ALA A 76 -0.65 -10.31 -5.54
N SER A 77 -0.36 -9.06 -5.15
CA SER A 77 -1.36 -8.08 -4.67
C SER A 77 -2.12 -7.38 -5.80
N ALA A 78 -1.58 -7.32 -7.00
CA ALA A 78 -2.16 -6.58 -8.13
C ALA A 78 -3.63 -6.95 -8.44
N PRO A 79 -4.06 -8.24 -8.47
CA PRO A 79 -5.45 -8.60 -8.65
C PRO A 79 -6.37 -8.07 -7.54
N GLN A 80 -5.88 -7.97 -6.30
CA GLN A 80 -6.63 -7.47 -5.17
C GLN A 80 -6.88 -5.96 -5.28
N LEU A 81 -5.88 -5.20 -5.75
CA LEU A 81 -6.00 -3.76 -5.99
C LEU A 81 -7.03 -3.48 -7.10
N ARG A 82 -6.97 -4.22 -8.23
CA ARG A 82 -7.95 -4.11 -9.31
C ARG A 82 -9.38 -4.45 -8.86
N TRP A 83 -9.51 -5.51 -8.03
CA TRP A 83 -10.81 -5.88 -7.51
C TRP A 83 -11.34 -4.84 -6.53
N PHE A 84 -10.50 -4.30 -5.65
CA PHE A 84 -10.86 -3.23 -4.73
C PHE A 84 -11.28 -1.96 -5.47
N ASP A 85 -10.52 -1.53 -6.48
CA ASP A 85 -10.85 -0.37 -7.30
C ASP A 85 -12.20 -0.52 -8.04
N ARG A 86 -12.45 -1.69 -8.64
CA ARG A 86 -13.76 -1.96 -9.28
C ARG A 86 -14.93 -1.96 -8.29
N TRP A 87 -14.66 -2.31 -7.05
CA TRP A 87 -15.69 -2.36 -6.00
C TRP A 87 -15.92 -0.98 -5.37
N MET A 88 -14.86 -0.21 -5.13
CA MET A 88 -14.86 1.01 -4.31
C MET A 88 -14.37 2.26 -5.06
N GLY A 89 -14.06 2.17 -6.35
CA GLY A 89 -13.38 3.25 -7.09
C GLY A 89 -14.15 4.57 -7.16
N ASP A 90 -15.47 4.54 -6.99
CA ASP A 90 -16.26 5.77 -6.88
C ASP A 90 -16.11 6.47 -5.50
N GLU A 91 -15.78 5.69 -4.45
CA GLU A 91 -15.68 6.16 -3.08
C GLU A 91 -14.22 6.35 -2.64
N VAL A 92 -13.30 5.52 -3.13
CA VAL A 92 -11.89 5.50 -2.74
C VAL A 92 -10.99 5.52 -3.96
N GLN A 93 -10.03 6.44 -4.01
CA GLN A 93 -9.04 6.48 -5.08
C GLN A 93 -7.92 5.46 -4.81
N VAL A 94 -7.50 4.71 -5.83
CA VAL A 94 -6.34 3.81 -5.72
C VAL A 94 -5.26 4.27 -6.67
N VAL A 95 -4.09 4.61 -6.14
CA VAL A 95 -2.95 5.12 -6.90
C VAL A 95 -1.72 4.26 -6.60
N LEU A 96 -1.11 3.73 -7.63
CA LEU A 96 0.15 2.98 -7.53
C LEU A 96 1.33 3.94 -7.69
N VAL A 97 2.33 3.81 -6.84
CA VAL A 97 3.55 4.62 -6.88
C VAL A 97 4.73 3.68 -7.13
N GLY A 98 5.25 3.71 -8.35
CA GLY A 98 6.37 2.88 -8.76
C GLY A 98 7.69 3.46 -8.31
N LEU A 99 8.47 2.66 -7.59
CA LEU A 99 9.80 2.96 -7.08
C LEU A 99 10.79 1.87 -7.54
N ASP A 100 12.09 2.13 -7.36
CA ASP A 100 13.16 1.13 -7.56
C ASP A 100 13.12 0.47 -8.96
N TRP A 101 12.90 1.28 -9.97
CA TRP A 101 12.87 0.91 -11.37
C TRP A 101 14.14 1.41 -12.09
N SER A 102 14.60 0.70 -13.10
CA SER A 102 15.76 1.10 -13.92
C SER A 102 15.35 1.98 -15.11
N SER A 103 14.11 1.80 -15.60
CA SER A 103 13.53 2.62 -16.66
C SER A 103 12.00 2.68 -16.55
N PRO A 104 11.35 3.76 -17.00
CA PRO A 104 9.87 3.83 -17.03
C PRO A 104 9.21 2.66 -17.76
N ALA A 105 9.89 2.10 -18.77
CA ALA A 105 9.42 0.92 -19.51
C ALA A 105 9.21 -0.33 -18.62
N GLU A 106 9.93 -0.46 -17.51
CA GLU A 106 9.70 -1.55 -16.54
C GLU A 106 8.35 -1.41 -15.83
N LEU A 107 7.96 -0.17 -15.49
CA LEU A 107 6.65 0.11 -14.89
C LEU A 107 5.52 -0.12 -15.89
N GLU A 108 5.73 0.26 -17.17
CA GLU A 108 4.78 -0.01 -18.25
C GLU A 108 4.61 -1.54 -18.46
N ALA A 109 5.72 -2.27 -18.53
CA ALA A 109 5.70 -3.72 -18.67
C ALA A 109 5.04 -4.41 -17.45
N TYR A 110 5.26 -3.89 -16.24
CA TYR A 110 4.59 -4.37 -15.03
C TYR A 110 3.09 -4.12 -15.11
N ALA A 111 2.67 -2.89 -15.45
CA ALA A 111 1.26 -2.52 -15.57
C ALA A 111 0.55 -3.38 -16.61
N ALA A 112 1.16 -3.58 -17.79
CA ALA A 112 0.63 -4.44 -18.85
C ALA A 112 0.51 -5.91 -18.42
N ARG A 113 1.56 -6.46 -17.77
CA ARG A 113 1.58 -7.86 -17.33
C ARG A 113 0.52 -8.17 -16.30
N HIS A 114 0.15 -7.21 -15.48
CA HIS A 114 -0.82 -7.37 -14.40
C HIS A 114 -2.17 -6.73 -14.72
N ASP A 115 -2.43 -6.34 -15.99
CA ASP A 115 -3.66 -5.68 -16.45
C ASP A 115 -4.07 -4.50 -15.56
N LEU A 116 -3.12 -3.66 -15.16
CA LEU A 116 -3.39 -2.52 -14.29
C LEU A 116 -4.01 -1.37 -15.09
N THR A 117 -5.25 -1.05 -14.79
CA THR A 117 -5.96 0.12 -15.32
C THR A 117 -5.83 1.34 -14.41
N LEU A 118 -5.35 1.10 -13.18
CA LEU A 118 -5.10 2.10 -12.15
C LEU A 118 -3.98 3.07 -12.56
N PRO A 119 -3.99 4.32 -12.07
CA PRO A 119 -2.87 5.23 -12.27
C PRO A 119 -1.59 4.66 -11.63
N VAL A 120 -0.52 4.62 -12.42
CA VAL A 120 0.82 4.23 -11.98
C VAL A 120 1.72 5.44 -12.10
N LEU A 121 2.09 6.02 -10.97
CA LEU A 121 2.96 7.19 -10.88
C LEU A 121 4.44 6.76 -10.97
N VAL A 122 5.21 7.53 -11.73
CA VAL A 122 6.65 7.32 -11.89
C VAL A 122 7.36 8.15 -10.81
N ALA A 123 7.82 7.50 -9.75
CA ALA A 123 8.42 8.18 -8.61
C ALA A 123 9.92 7.88 -8.47
N GLY A 124 10.67 8.86 -7.99
CA GLY A 124 12.08 8.73 -7.64
C GLY A 124 12.30 8.38 -6.17
N ALA A 125 13.57 8.22 -5.80
CA ALA A 125 13.98 7.85 -4.45
C ALA A 125 13.57 8.88 -3.38
N GLU A 126 13.46 10.16 -3.76
CA GLU A 126 13.04 11.25 -2.88
C GLU A 126 11.61 11.05 -2.33
N VAL A 127 10.68 10.55 -3.17
CA VAL A 127 9.32 10.23 -2.76
C VAL A 127 9.33 9.03 -1.81
N GLY A 128 10.11 7.99 -2.14
CA GLY A 128 10.31 6.84 -1.28
C GLY A 128 10.85 7.22 0.11
N ALA A 129 11.83 8.12 0.16
CA ALA A 129 12.40 8.64 1.40
C ALA A 129 11.37 9.47 2.20
N GLY A 130 10.61 10.37 1.53
CA GLY A 130 9.55 11.16 2.16
C GLY A 130 8.50 10.29 2.84
N TYR A 131 8.07 9.24 2.19
CA TYR A 131 7.12 8.25 2.72
C TYR A 131 7.77 7.16 3.58
N ARG A 132 9.07 7.24 3.85
CA ARG A 132 9.85 6.27 4.64
C ARG A 132 9.70 4.83 4.15
N ILE A 133 9.69 4.64 2.82
CA ILE A 133 9.56 3.32 2.20
C ILE A 133 10.86 2.54 2.40
N GLN A 134 10.79 1.41 3.11
CA GLN A 134 11.93 0.53 3.39
C GLN A 134 11.81 -0.83 2.70
N GLY A 135 10.71 -1.08 2.00
CA GLY A 135 10.46 -2.32 1.29
C GLY A 135 9.10 -2.35 0.62
N TYR A 136 8.85 -3.40 -0.14
CA TYR A 136 7.68 -3.50 -1.00
C TYR A 136 6.88 -4.78 -0.74
N PRO A 137 5.54 -4.68 -0.89
CA PRO A 137 4.78 -3.46 -1.02
C PRO A 137 4.59 -2.75 0.33
N THR A 138 4.53 -1.42 0.30
CA THR A 138 4.08 -0.59 1.42
C THR A 138 2.90 0.24 0.94
N TYR A 139 1.90 0.47 1.78
CA TYR A 139 0.80 1.34 1.41
C TYR A 139 0.31 2.19 2.57
N TYR A 140 -0.18 3.37 2.19
CA TYR A 140 -0.82 4.32 3.07
C TYR A 140 -2.25 4.53 2.62
N VAL A 141 -3.16 4.61 3.57
CA VAL A 141 -4.53 5.07 3.36
C VAL A 141 -4.61 6.50 3.83
N LEU A 142 -5.05 7.38 2.96
CA LEU A 142 -5.26 8.79 3.25
C LEU A 142 -6.75 9.05 3.44
N ASP A 143 -7.07 9.97 4.36
CA ASP A 143 -8.41 10.52 4.48
C ASP A 143 -8.70 11.55 3.36
N ASP A 144 -9.91 12.10 3.33
CA ASP A 144 -10.36 13.11 2.37
C ASP A 144 -9.58 14.44 2.44
N GLN A 145 -8.78 14.63 3.49
CA GLN A 145 -7.92 15.80 3.68
C GLN A 145 -6.44 15.51 3.35
N GLY A 146 -6.13 14.32 2.82
CA GLY A 146 -4.77 13.92 2.49
C GLY A 146 -3.91 13.59 3.72
N ARG A 147 -4.51 13.26 4.86
CA ARG A 147 -3.80 12.83 6.07
C ARG A 147 -3.75 11.31 6.16
N ILE A 148 -2.67 10.80 6.73
CA ILE A 148 -2.46 9.35 6.87
C ILE A 148 -3.42 8.81 7.94
N ALA A 149 -4.38 7.99 7.51
CA ALA A 149 -5.37 7.34 8.36
C ALA A 149 -5.01 5.88 8.68
N ALA A 150 -4.30 5.19 7.76
CA ALA A 150 -3.78 3.85 7.99
C ALA A 150 -2.50 3.61 7.19
N ARG A 151 -1.74 2.62 7.62
CA ARG A 151 -0.52 2.16 6.93
C ARG A 151 -0.40 0.65 7.07
N ASP A 152 0.26 0.02 6.10
CA ASP A 152 0.60 -1.40 6.22
C ASP A 152 1.75 -1.78 5.30
N PHE A 153 2.31 -2.96 5.50
CA PHE A 153 3.43 -3.51 4.76
C PHE A 153 3.16 -4.96 4.35
N GLY A 154 3.45 -5.29 3.11
CA GLY A 154 3.33 -6.65 2.59
C GLY A 154 2.05 -6.88 1.80
N TYR A 155 1.67 -8.17 1.65
CA TYR A 155 0.51 -8.57 0.87
C TYR A 155 -0.78 -7.92 1.39
N THR A 156 -1.55 -7.32 0.48
CA THR A 156 -2.85 -6.75 0.79
C THR A 156 -3.98 -7.49 0.12
N THR A 157 -5.16 -7.46 0.74
CA THR A 157 -6.41 -8.01 0.20
C THR A 157 -7.45 -6.91 0.04
N ALA A 158 -8.36 -7.04 -0.91
CA ALA A 158 -9.42 -6.07 -1.10
C ALA A 158 -10.33 -5.89 0.15
N PRO A 159 -10.74 -6.96 0.87
CA PRO A 159 -11.43 -6.80 2.16
C PRO A 159 -10.58 -6.09 3.22
N GLY A 160 -9.26 -6.33 3.23
CA GLY A 160 -8.34 -5.64 4.14
C GLY A 160 -8.24 -4.15 3.86
N LEU A 161 -8.19 -3.75 2.59
CA LEU A 161 -8.24 -2.35 2.16
C LEU A 161 -9.57 -1.70 2.54
N TRP A 162 -10.70 -2.39 2.25
CA TRP A 162 -12.03 -1.90 2.62
C TRP A 162 -12.13 -1.62 4.13
N LEU A 163 -11.64 -2.53 4.97
CA LEU A 163 -11.67 -2.34 6.43
C LEU A 163 -10.92 -1.08 6.87
N ARG A 164 -9.84 -0.71 6.16
CA ARG A 164 -9.00 0.46 6.47
C ARG A 164 -9.51 1.76 5.87
N THR A 165 -10.34 1.70 4.84
CA THR A 165 -10.90 2.88 4.15
C THR A 165 -12.32 3.22 4.61
N ARG A 166 -13.03 2.27 5.23
CA ARG A 166 -14.39 2.50 5.69
C ARG A 166 -14.42 3.49 6.85
N GLY A 167 -15.31 4.48 6.73
CA GLY A 167 -15.52 5.50 7.77
C GLY A 167 -14.51 6.66 7.75
N LEU A 168 -13.80 6.82 6.61
CA LEU A 168 -12.94 7.97 6.34
C LEU A 168 -13.69 9.02 5.53
#